data_2bfb2982b0f4aac6404596811a57453d
#
_entry.id   2bfb2982b0f4aac6404596811a57453d
#
_cell.length_a   1.000
_cell.length_b   1.000
_cell.length_c   1.000
_cell.angle_alpha   90.00
_cell.angle_beta   90.00
_cell.angle_gamma   90.00
#
_symmetry.space_group_name_H-M   'P 1'
#
loop_
_entity.id
_entity.type
_entity.pdbx_description
1 polymer ?
#
loop_
_entity_poly.entity_id
_entity_poly.type
_entity_poly.pdbx_seq_one_letter_code
_entity_poly.pdbx_strand_id
1 'polypeptide(L)'
;CKGYYPRVAHNKMGGRVARLLVFPLITALEKTIGKSDYLEFMKSFKYPLAGEFSFRRNVLPELRISSDWGIEVGVLSEMQRNFSPHNICQVDLADSYDHKHQELSIKDDTKGLSRMSIDIIKTIIRKLATQGNSFSTETFRSLKATYYRSALDLIDIYRSDAQMNGLKFDSHNEE
;
A
#
# COMPACT_ATOMS: atom_id res chain seq x y z
N CYS A 1 -4.22 5.56 15.90
CA CYS A 1 -4.14 4.09 15.86
C CYS A 1 -4.62 3.59 14.50
N LYS A 2 -3.91 2.65 13.91
CA LYS A 2 -4.20 2.05 12.61
C LYS A 2 -4.62 0.60 12.78
N GLY A 3 -5.82 0.26 12.36
CA GLY A 3 -6.26 -1.13 12.32
C GLY A 3 -5.56 -1.91 11.22
N TYR A 4 -5.35 -3.19 11.44
CA TYR A 4 -4.96 -4.15 10.40
C TYR A 4 -5.64 -5.50 10.65
N TYR A 5 -5.69 -6.30 9.62
CA TYR A 5 -6.28 -7.64 9.61
C TYR A 5 -5.78 -8.41 8.40
N PRO A 6 -5.70 -9.76 8.48
CA PRO A 6 -5.43 -10.57 7.31
C PRO A 6 -6.59 -10.49 6.30
N ARG A 7 -6.23 -10.25 5.04
CA ARG A 7 -7.20 -10.24 3.94
C ARG A 7 -7.38 -11.65 3.40
N VAL A 8 -8.05 -12.47 4.19
CA VAL A 8 -8.38 -13.85 3.81
C VAL A 8 -9.90 -14.02 3.82
N ALA A 9 -10.46 -14.46 2.70
CA ALA A 9 -11.88 -14.77 2.58
C ALA A 9 -12.06 -15.99 1.68
N HIS A 10 -13.00 -16.88 2.03
CA HIS A 10 -13.30 -18.10 1.25
C HIS A 10 -12.06 -18.94 0.92
N ASN A 11 -11.15 -19.05 1.87
CA ASN A 11 -9.89 -19.76 1.71
C ASN A 11 -8.96 -19.21 0.62
N LYS A 12 -9.08 -17.90 0.29
CA LYS A 12 -8.24 -17.19 -0.67
C LYS A 12 -7.58 -15.99 -0.03
N MET A 13 -6.36 -15.72 -0.48
CA MET A 13 -5.62 -14.52 -0.09
C MET A 13 -6.12 -13.30 -0.88
N GLY A 14 -6.57 -12.27 -0.15
CA GLY A 14 -7.03 -11.00 -0.71
C GLY A 14 -5.98 -9.89 -0.58
N GLY A 15 -6.42 -8.62 -0.76
CA GLY A 15 -5.57 -7.45 -0.56
C GLY A 15 -4.52 -7.22 -1.65
N ARG A 16 -4.82 -7.55 -2.91
CA ARG A 16 -3.91 -7.44 -4.05
C ARG A 16 -3.21 -6.08 -4.13
N VAL A 17 -3.94 -4.98 -3.98
CA VAL A 17 -3.36 -3.63 -4.12
C VAL A 17 -2.27 -3.40 -3.05
N ALA A 18 -2.45 -3.87 -1.82
CA ALA A 18 -1.39 -3.76 -0.82
C ALA A 18 -0.20 -4.68 -1.17
N ARG A 19 -0.48 -5.96 -1.49
CA ARG A 19 0.52 -7.00 -1.72
C ARG A 19 1.32 -6.77 -3.02
N LEU A 20 0.62 -6.47 -4.12
CA LEU A 20 1.20 -6.44 -5.46
C LEU A 20 1.48 -5.02 -5.98
N LEU A 21 0.98 -3.97 -5.30
CA LEU A 21 1.30 -2.60 -5.66
C LEU A 21 2.09 -1.90 -4.54
N VAL A 22 1.52 -1.75 -3.34
CA VAL A 22 2.11 -0.86 -2.33
C VAL A 22 3.46 -1.38 -1.86
N PHE A 23 3.56 -2.63 -1.43
CA PHE A 23 4.82 -3.18 -0.92
C PHE A 23 5.92 -3.30 -1.98
N PRO A 24 5.65 -3.82 -3.19
CA PRO A 24 6.69 -3.85 -4.22
C PRO A 24 7.06 -2.45 -4.72
N LEU A 25 6.13 -1.49 -4.75
CA LEU A 25 6.42 -0.11 -5.11
C LEU A 25 7.35 0.57 -4.08
N ILE A 26 7.08 0.41 -2.78
CA ILE A 26 7.94 0.92 -1.73
C ILE A 26 9.35 0.32 -1.85
N THR A 27 9.44 -0.99 -2.05
CA THR A 27 10.73 -1.69 -2.24
C THR A 27 11.46 -1.19 -3.49
N ALA A 28 10.74 -0.97 -4.58
CA ALA A 28 11.32 -0.43 -5.81
C ALA A 28 11.78 1.02 -5.66
N LEU A 29 11.03 1.85 -4.93
CA LEU A 29 11.42 3.23 -4.62
C LEU A 29 12.69 3.25 -3.76
N GLU A 30 12.78 2.45 -2.70
CA GLU A 30 13.99 2.33 -1.90
C GLU A 30 15.24 1.96 -2.74
N LYS A 31 15.08 1.06 -3.72
CA LYS A 31 16.16 0.66 -4.63
C LYS A 31 16.51 1.74 -5.66
N THR A 32 15.55 2.59 -6.05
CA THR A 32 15.71 3.55 -7.15
C THR A 32 16.15 4.92 -6.66
N ILE A 33 15.58 5.42 -5.57
CA ILE A 33 15.86 6.77 -5.03
C ILE A 33 16.53 6.75 -3.66
N GLY A 34 16.77 5.57 -3.11
CA GLY A 34 17.37 5.39 -1.78
C GLY A 34 16.34 5.26 -0.66
N LYS A 35 16.81 4.85 0.50
CA LYS A 35 16.00 4.75 1.71
C LYS A 35 15.59 6.12 2.21
N SER A 36 14.40 6.23 2.77
CA SER A 36 13.92 7.43 3.45
C SER A 36 13.05 7.04 4.64
N ASP A 37 12.98 7.90 5.65
CA ASP A 37 12.13 7.70 6.82
C ASP A 37 10.66 7.49 6.45
N TYR A 38 10.21 8.12 5.37
CA TYR A 38 8.86 7.94 4.86
C TYR A 38 8.61 6.55 4.30
N LEU A 39 9.54 6.03 3.49
CA LEU A 39 9.40 4.69 2.92
C LEU A 39 9.49 3.61 4.01
N GLU A 40 10.41 3.76 4.97
CA GLU A 40 10.50 2.87 6.13
C GLU A 40 9.22 2.93 6.98
N PHE A 41 8.70 4.12 7.22
CA PHE A 41 7.43 4.31 7.93
C PHE A 41 6.28 3.61 7.22
N MET A 42 6.11 3.79 5.92
CA MET A 42 5.05 3.14 5.15
C MET A 42 5.18 1.61 5.17
N LYS A 43 6.40 1.10 5.11
CA LYS A 43 6.72 -0.34 5.13
C LYS A 43 6.46 -0.98 6.50
N SER A 44 6.46 -0.20 7.57
CA SER A 44 6.19 -0.69 8.92
C SER A 44 4.74 -1.12 9.15
N PHE A 45 3.81 -0.70 8.29
CA PHE A 45 2.40 -1.06 8.41
C PHE A 45 2.10 -2.42 7.81
N LYS A 46 1.50 -3.31 8.60
CA LYS A 46 1.08 -4.64 8.15
C LYS A 46 0.03 -4.59 7.06
N TYR A 47 -0.90 -3.62 7.14
CA TYR A 47 -1.88 -3.36 6.10
C TYR A 47 -2.09 -1.84 5.92
N PRO A 48 -1.28 -1.16 5.10
CA PRO A 48 -1.34 0.30 4.94
C PRO A 48 -2.67 0.81 4.38
N LEU A 49 -3.38 0.00 3.60
CA LEU A 49 -4.65 0.35 2.95
C LEU A 49 -5.91 -0.01 3.77
N ALA A 50 -5.77 -0.43 5.04
CA ALA A 50 -6.95 -0.55 5.90
C ALA A 50 -7.58 0.82 6.16
N GLY A 51 -8.90 0.95 6.04
CA GLY A 51 -9.62 2.19 6.29
C GLY A 51 -9.89 2.47 7.78
N GLU A 52 -9.54 1.54 8.64
CA GLU A 52 -9.81 1.59 10.08
C GLU A 52 -8.76 2.44 10.79
N PHE A 53 -9.14 3.68 11.08
CA PHE A 53 -8.35 4.64 11.84
C PHE A 53 -9.08 5.09 13.09
N SER A 54 -8.33 5.26 14.17
CA SER A 54 -8.76 5.95 15.38
C SER A 54 -7.80 7.09 15.68
N PHE A 55 -8.33 8.30 15.91
CA PHE A 55 -7.55 9.50 16.16
C PHE A 55 -7.98 10.16 17.47
N ARG A 56 -7.05 10.83 18.13
CA ARG A 56 -7.40 11.83 19.13
C ARG A 56 -8.13 12.98 18.43
N ARG A 57 -9.17 13.52 19.05
CA ARG A 57 -10.02 14.57 18.45
C ARG A 57 -9.25 15.79 17.95
N ASN A 58 -8.20 16.18 18.64
CA ASN A 58 -7.36 17.32 18.29
C ASN A 58 -6.46 17.08 17.06
N VAL A 59 -6.30 15.85 16.60
CA VAL A 59 -5.51 15.50 15.43
C VAL A 59 -6.25 15.77 14.12
N LEU A 60 -7.56 15.52 14.11
CA LEU A 60 -8.37 15.60 12.89
C LEU A 60 -8.30 16.94 12.14
N PRO A 61 -8.33 18.12 12.81
CA PRO A 61 -8.24 19.40 12.11
C PRO A 61 -6.89 19.66 11.43
N GLU A 62 -5.84 18.92 11.82
CA GLU A 62 -4.49 19.07 11.27
C GLU A 62 -4.23 18.16 10.05
N LEU A 63 -5.12 17.21 9.80
CA LEU A 63 -4.97 16.27 8.69
C LEU A 63 -5.54 16.85 7.38
N ARG A 64 -4.70 16.80 6.35
CA ARG A 64 -5.12 17.08 4.97
C ARG A 64 -5.53 15.77 4.31
N ILE A 65 -6.82 15.49 4.32
CA ILE A 65 -7.37 14.24 3.83
C ILE A 65 -7.61 14.35 2.32
N SER A 66 -7.08 13.40 1.55
CA SER A 66 -7.35 13.26 0.12
C SER A 66 -8.80 12.87 -0.13
N SER A 67 -9.38 13.35 -1.22
CA SER A 67 -10.73 12.99 -1.68
C SER A 67 -10.75 11.88 -2.74
N ASP A 68 -9.61 11.25 -2.97
CA ASP A 68 -9.41 10.15 -3.93
C ASP A 68 -9.05 8.84 -3.23
N TRP A 69 -8.74 7.79 -4.00
CA TRP A 69 -8.34 6.48 -3.47
C TRP A 69 -6.97 6.45 -2.78
N GLY A 70 -6.26 7.56 -2.75
CA GLY A 70 -5.03 7.73 -1.97
C GLY A 70 -5.27 8.10 -0.50
N ILE A 71 -6.51 8.07 -0.02
CA ILE A 71 -6.90 8.56 1.32
C ILE A 71 -6.10 7.88 2.45
N GLU A 72 -5.98 6.57 2.46
CA GLU A 72 -5.29 5.85 3.54
C GLU A 72 -3.80 6.19 3.56
N VAL A 73 -3.18 6.19 2.38
CA VAL A 73 -1.76 6.57 2.22
C VAL A 73 -1.55 8.05 2.53
N GLY A 74 -2.48 8.90 2.13
CA GLY A 74 -2.47 10.33 2.45
C GLY A 74 -2.53 10.59 3.95
N VAL A 75 -3.44 9.94 4.66
CA VAL A 75 -3.55 10.02 6.12
C VAL A 75 -2.24 9.56 6.79
N LEU A 76 -1.68 8.42 6.38
CA LEU A 76 -0.40 7.94 6.92
C LEU A 76 0.73 8.93 6.63
N SER A 77 0.74 9.57 5.46
CA SER A 77 1.73 10.59 5.09
C SER A 77 1.63 11.84 5.97
N GLU A 78 0.42 12.29 6.30
CA GLU A 78 0.21 13.40 7.23
C GLU A 78 0.60 13.03 8.66
N MET A 79 0.30 11.80 9.08
CA MET A 79 0.73 11.32 10.39
C MET A 79 2.25 11.29 10.50
N GLN A 80 2.97 10.79 9.49
CA GLN A 80 4.42 10.77 9.46
C GLN A 80 5.03 12.19 9.49
N ARG A 81 4.36 13.15 8.82
CA ARG A 81 4.83 14.53 8.76
C ARG A 81 4.67 15.27 10.08
N ASN A 82 3.53 15.07 10.76
CA ASN A 82 3.10 15.94 11.86
C ASN A 82 3.34 15.33 13.23
N PHE A 83 3.55 14.01 13.33
CA PHE A 83 3.60 13.32 14.62
C PHE A 83 4.77 12.36 14.71
N SER A 84 5.30 12.21 15.92
CA SER A 84 6.33 11.22 16.23
C SER A 84 5.78 9.80 16.04
N PRO A 85 6.56 8.84 15.51
CA PRO A 85 6.18 7.42 15.45
C PRO A 85 5.76 6.84 16.79
N HIS A 86 6.27 7.35 17.93
CA HIS A 86 5.85 6.93 19.28
C HIS A 86 4.37 7.23 19.60
N ASN A 87 3.73 8.12 18.84
CA ASN A 87 2.31 8.44 18.98
C ASN A 87 1.41 7.61 18.06
N ILE A 88 1.98 6.64 17.34
CA ILE A 88 1.27 5.84 16.35
C ILE A 88 1.32 4.39 16.76
N CYS A 89 0.19 3.71 16.70
CA CYS A 89 0.10 2.28 16.98
C CYS A 89 -0.65 1.55 15.87
N GLN A 90 -0.41 0.25 15.79
CA GLN A 90 -1.18 -0.67 14.98
C GLN A 90 -1.91 -1.65 15.90
N VAL A 91 -3.15 -1.99 15.54
CA VAL A 91 -3.96 -2.93 16.31
C VAL A 91 -4.51 -4.00 15.39
N ASP A 92 -4.40 -5.24 15.81
CA ASP A 92 -5.04 -6.38 15.15
C ASP A 92 -6.53 -6.35 15.47
N LEU A 93 -7.37 -6.32 14.45
CA LEU A 93 -8.82 -6.18 14.61
C LEU A 93 -9.56 -7.51 14.50
N ALA A 94 -9.02 -8.46 13.74
CA ALA A 94 -9.69 -9.73 13.48
C ALA A 94 -8.74 -10.73 12.80
N ASP A 95 -9.01 -12.02 13.02
CA ASP A 95 -8.28 -13.12 12.37
C ASP A 95 -8.59 -13.22 10.87
N SER A 96 -9.76 -12.73 10.47
CA SER A 96 -10.19 -12.63 9.07
C SER A 96 -11.16 -11.47 8.90
N TYR A 97 -11.08 -10.78 7.76
CA TYR A 97 -11.98 -9.67 7.48
C TYR A 97 -12.44 -9.74 6.03
N ASP A 98 -13.72 -9.99 5.84
CA ASP A 98 -14.34 -9.94 4.52
C ASP A 98 -14.71 -8.50 4.19
N HIS A 99 -14.26 -8.04 3.05
CA HIS A 99 -14.49 -6.69 2.58
C HIS A 99 -14.87 -6.73 1.10
N LYS A 100 -15.74 -5.82 0.70
CA LYS A 100 -16.16 -5.70 -0.71
C LYS A 100 -14.94 -5.61 -1.62
N HIS A 101 -14.84 -6.55 -2.55
CA HIS A 101 -13.80 -6.55 -3.57
C HIS A 101 -14.18 -5.62 -4.72
N GLN A 102 -13.25 -4.77 -5.13
CA GLN A 102 -13.35 -4.06 -6.40
C GLN A 102 -12.85 -4.97 -7.52
N GLU A 103 -13.54 -4.93 -8.65
CA GLU A 103 -13.09 -5.69 -9.82
C GLU A 103 -11.90 -5.02 -10.49
N LEU A 104 -11.04 -5.85 -11.11
CA LEU A 104 -9.95 -5.36 -11.94
C LEU A 104 -10.54 -4.88 -13.28
N SER A 105 -10.47 -3.58 -13.54
CA SER A 105 -10.90 -3.00 -14.81
C SER A 105 -9.70 -2.84 -15.75
N ILE A 106 -9.39 -3.90 -16.51
CA ILE A 106 -8.24 -3.90 -17.45
C ILE A 106 -8.46 -2.93 -18.61
N LYS A 107 -9.72 -2.72 -19.01
CA LYS A 107 -10.09 -1.90 -20.18
C LYS A 107 -10.37 -0.43 -19.86
N ASP A 108 -10.51 -0.08 -18.59
CA ASP A 108 -10.90 1.26 -18.15
C ASP A 108 -10.13 1.62 -16.87
N ASP A 109 -9.03 2.35 -17.04
CA ASP A 109 -8.15 2.79 -15.97
C ASP A 109 -8.77 3.88 -15.09
N THR A 110 -9.95 4.38 -15.46
CA THR A 110 -10.72 5.34 -14.66
C THR A 110 -11.59 4.68 -13.59
N LYS A 111 -11.63 3.34 -13.53
CA LYS A 111 -12.51 2.56 -12.64
C LYS A 111 -11.76 1.46 -11.89
N GLY A 112 -12.41 0.95 -10.84
CA GLY A 112 -11.99 -0.23 -10.09
C GLY A 112 -10.58 -0.13 -9.51
N LEU A 113 -9.87 -1.24 -9.48
CA LEU A 113 -8.51 -1.33 -8.92
C LEU A 113 -7.48 -0.52 -9.70
N SER A 114 -7.65 -0.32 -11.01
CA SER A 114 -6.74 0.49 -11.82
C SER A 114 -6.74 1.94 -11.35
N ARG A 115 -7.92 2.53 -11.19
CA ARG A 115 -8.05 3.90 -10.65
C ARG A 115 -7.48 4.01 -9.24
N MET A 116 -7.79 3.06 -8.36
CA MET A 116 -7.26 3.02 -7.00
C MET A 116 -5.73 3.00 -7.02
N SER A 117 -5.13 2.15 -7.84
CA SER A 117 -3.67 2.02 -7.99
C SER A 117 -3.03 3.33 -8.42
N ILE A 118 -3.60 4.01 -9.41
CA ILE A 118 -3.11 5.31 -9.91
C ILE A 118 -3.12 6.36 -8.80
N ASP A 119 -4.21 6.48 -8.06
CA ASP A 119 -4.35 7.49 -7.02
C ASP A 119 -3.39 7.23 -5.84
N ILE A 120 -3.18 5.96 -5.47
CA ILE A 120 -2.20 5.56 -4.46
C ILE A 120 -0.77 5.92 -4.90
N ILE A 121 -0.38 5.56 -6.14
CA ILE A 121 0.94 5.88 -6.70
C ILE A 121 1.17 7.39 -6.69
N LYS A 122 0.20 8.16 -7.19
CA LYS A 122 0.26 9.63 -7.19
C LYS A 122 0.49 10.20 -5.80
N THR A 123 -0.19 9.66 -4.79
CA THR A 123 -0.06 10.13 -3.41
C THR A 123 1.34 9.86 -2.86
N ILE A 124 1.89 8.67 -3.08
CA ILE A 124 3.26 8.32 -2.65
C ILE A 124 4.30 9.20 -3.36
N ILE A 125 4.22 9.34 -4.70
CA ILE A 125 5.16 10.14 -5.49
C ILE A 125 5.09 11.62 -5.09
N ARG A 126 3.90 12.18 -4.91
CA ARG A 126 3.72 13.57 -4.44
C ARG A 126 4.35 13.78 -3.09
N LYS A 127 4.18 12.84 -2.15
CA LYS A 127 4.79 12.93 -0.83
C LYS A 127 6.32 12.93 -0.93
N LEU A 128 6.90 12.03 -1.70
CA LEU A 128 8.34 11.97 -1.92
C LEU A 128 8.87 13.25 -2.60
N ALA A 129 8.13 13.80 -3.56
CA ALA A 129 8.47 15.06 -4.21
C ALA A 129 8.49 16.23 -3.19
N THR A 130 7.58 16.28 -2.21
CA THR A 130 7.61 17.29 -1.14
C THR A 130 8.81 17.14 -0.21
N GLN A 131 9.48 15.99 -0.23
CA GLN A 131 10.71 15.72 0.53
C GLN A 131 11.99 15.96 -0.30
N GLY A 132 11.85 16.56 -1.50
CA GLY A 132 12.98 16.92 -2.35
C GLY A 132 13.37 15.86 -3.38
N ASN A 133 12.65 14.73 -3.48
CA ASN A 133 12.94 13.75 -4.50
C ASN A 133 12.43 14.24 -5.86
N SER A 134 13.28 14.19 -6.88
CA SER A 134 12.92 14.49 -8.27
C SER A 134 12.73 13.19 -9.06
N PHE A 135 11.73 13.18 -9.94
CA PHE A 135 11.42 12.02 -10.77
C PHE A 135 11.55 12.38 -12.25
N SER A 136 12.65 11.98 -12.85
CA SER A 136 12.88 12.08 -14.29
C SER A 136 12.25 10.91 -15.04
N THR A 137 12.22 10.99 -16.36
CA THR A 137 11.79 9.87 -17.21
C THR A 137 12.64 8.62 -16.98
N GLU A 138 13.95 8.79 -16.78
CA GLU A 138 14.91 7.72 -16.50
C GLU A 138 14.63 7.08 -15.14
N THR A 139 14.32 7.91 -14.13
CA THR A 139 13.90 7.43 -12.80
C THR A 139 12.64 6.56 -12.91
N PHE A 140 11.64 6.99 -13.65
CA PHE A 140 10.43 6.21 -13.87
C PHE A 140 10.66 4.91 -14.65
N ARG A 141 11.56 4.90 -15.64
CA ARG A 141 11.94 3.66 -16.36
C ARG A 141 12.58 2.65 -15.42
N SER A 142 13.55 3.09 -14.62
CA SER A 142 14.22 2.25 -13.62
C SER A 142 13.24 1.76 -12.57
N LEU A 143 12.39 2.65 -12.05
CA LEU A 143 11.35 2.32 -11.08
C LEU A 143 10.39 1.25 -11.62
N LYS A 144 9.92 1.39 -12.87
CA LYS A 144 9.03 0.41 -13.50
C LYS A 144 9.67 -0.98 -13.57
N ALA A 145 10.92 -1.07 -14.03
CA ALA A 145 11.63 -2.34 -14.14
C ALA A 145 11.87 -2.98 -12.76
N THR A 146 12.29 -2.16 -11.78
CA THR A 146 12.53 -2.61 -10.41
C THR A 146 11.24 -3.02 -9.70
N TYR A 147 10.16 -2.29 -9.93
CA TYR A 147 8.83 -2.62 -9.41
C TYR A 147 8.36 -3.98 -9.94
N TYR A 148 8.42 -4.18 -11.26
CA TYR A 148 8.01 -5.42 -11.89
C TYR A 148 8.75 -6.64 -11.29
N ARG A 149 10.08 -6.54 -11.18
CA ARG A 149 10.87 -7.59 -10.54
C ARG A 149 10.48 -7.82 -9.07
N SER A 150 10.32 -6.74 -8.31
CA SER A 150 9.93 -6.85 -6.90
C SER A 150 8.53 -7.43 -6.72
N ALA A 151 7.61 -7.17 -7.65
CA ALA A 151 6.27 -7.75 -7.62
C ALA A 151 6.31 -9.27 -7.88
N LEU A 152 7.08 -9.72 -8.86
CA LEU A 152 7.27 -11.15 -9.13
C LEU A 152 7.88 -11.88 -7.93
N ASP A 153 8.92 -11.31 -7.31
CA ASP A 153 9.55 -11.90 -6.11
C ASP A 153 8.52 -12.04 -4.97
N LEU A 154 7.62 -11.06 -4.80
CA LEU A 154 6.57 -11.13 -3.78
C LEU A 154 5.46 -12.13 -4.13
N ILE A 155 5.12 -12.32 -5.41
CA ILE A 155 4.17 -13.35 -5.84
C ILE A 155 4.67 -14.74 -5.41
N ASP A 156 5.95 -15.03 -5.59
CA ASP A 156 6.54 -16.30 -5.16
C ASP A 156 6.51 -16.48 -3.64
N ILE A 157 6.77 -15.42 -2.88
CA ILE A 157 6.65 -15.44 -1.42
C ILE A 157 5.21 -15.71 -1.01
N TYR A 158 4.24 -14.97 -1.57
CA TYR A 158 2.82 -15.16 -1.22
C TYR A 158 2.27 -16.52 -1.67
N ARG A 159 2.78 -17.09 -2.74
CA ARG A 159 2.47 -18.48 -3.13
C ARG A 159 2.88 -19.46 -2.05
N SER A 160 4.12 -19.32 -1.55
CA SER A 160 4.63 -20.15 -0.46
C SER A 160 3.85 -19.96 0.84
N ASP A 161 3.56 -18.71 1.20
CA ASP A 161 2.75 -18.37 2.38
C ASP A 161 1.35 -18.96 2.29
N ALA A 162 0.70 -18.86 1.13
CA ALA A 162 -0.62 -19.44 0.90
C ALA A 162 -0.61 -20.96 1.10
N GLN A 163 0.39 -21.66 0.53
CA GLN A 163 0.55 -23.12 0.71
C GLN A 163 0.75 -23.50 2.16
N MET A 164 1.61 -22.79 2.89
CA MET A 164 1.88 -23.06 4.31
C MET A 164 0.65 -22.86 5.19
N ASN A 165 -0.25 -21.94 4.81
CA ASN A 165 -1.48 -21.65 5.53
C ASN A 165 -2.72 -22.37 4.96
N GLY A 166 -2.55 -23.31 4.04
CA GLY A 166 -3.66 -24.06 3.44
C GLY A 166 -4.62 -23.21 2.61
N LEU A 167 -4.17 -22.05 2.11
CA LEU A 167 -4.96 -21.15 1.29
C LEU A 167 -4.83 -21.48 -0.20
N LYS A 168 -5.88 -21.22 -0.96
CA LYS A 168 -5.84 -21.30 -2.42
C LYS A 168 -5.11 -20.08 -2.99
N PHE A 169 -4.15 -20.31 -3.87
CA PHE A 169 -3.42 -19.28 -4.60
C PHE A 169 -3.63 -19.46 -6.10
N ASP A 170 -4.11 -18.42 -6.75
CA ASP A 170 -4.37 -18.41 -8.19
C ASP A 170 -3.29 -17.59 -8.89
N SER A 171 -2.21 -18.26 -9.28
CA SER A 171 -1.05 -17.61 -9.91
C SER A 171 -1.44 -16.81 -11.16
N HIS A 172 -2.35 -17.32 -11.97
CA HIS A 172 -2.76 -16.64 -13.21
C HIS A 172 -3.47 -15.30 -12.97
N ASN A 173 -4.14 -15.15 -11.84
CA ASN A 173 -4.78 -13.88 -11.46
C ASN A 173 -3.88 -12.94 -10.66
N GLU A 174 -2.69 -13.39 -10.26
CA GLU A 174 -1.72 -12.57 -9.51
C GLU A 174 -0.63 -11.99 -10.42
N GLU A 175 -0.29 -12.66 -11.52
CA GLU A 175 0.64 -12.20 -12.56
C GLU A 175 -0.05 -11.22 -13.53
#